data_74ef6833054ebbf47dbc7994f30dcd76
#
_entry.id   74ef6833054ebbf47dbc7994f30dcd76
#
_cell.length_a   1.000
_cell.length_b   1.000
_cell.length_c   1.000
_cell.angle_alpha   90.00
_cell.angle_beta   90.00
_cell.angle_gamma   90.00
#
_symmetry.space_group_name_H-M   'P 1'
#
loop_
_entity.id
_entity.type
_entity.pdbx_description
1 polymer ?
#
loop_
_entity_poly.entity_id
_entity_poly.type
_entity_poly.pdbx_seq_one_letter_code
_entity_poly.pdbx_strand_id
1 'polypeptide(L)'
;MFIPLPFYSPMDALPGLELNSLIEYLFKFFLCSIRLSAFFISSPFFGSRVIPLNVKIIFSLVISFFYFGYLSDIQISEQILDNLVIVVIAEALIGLSLGLTLTIWFAAASLAGEKIAATTGLGFSQM
;
A
#
# COMPACT_ATOMS: atom_id res chain seq x y z
N MET A 1 -9.18 19.98 -27.53
CA MET A 1 -8.57 19.13 -28.54
C MET A 1 -7.17 19.63 -28.85
N PHE A 2 -6.24 18.80 -28.78
CA PHE A 2 -4.87 19.13 -29.04
C PHE A 2 -4.40 18.56 -30.38
N ILE A 3 -3.91 19.39 -31.26
CA ILE A 3 -3.39 18.97 -32.55
C ILE A 3 -1.87 18.82 -32.41
N PRO A 4 -1.30 17.64 -32.68
CA PRO A 4 0.13 17.47 -32.68
C PRO A 4 0.74 18.34 -33.77
N LEU A 5 1.61 19.23 -33.39
CA LEU A 5 2.29 20.13 -34.31
C LEU A 5 3.54 19.46 -34.87
N PRO A 6 3.90 19.70 -36.15
CA PRO A 6 5.05 19.06 -36.77
C PRO A 6 6.40 19.43 -36.13
N PHE A 7 6.46 20.51 -35.37
CA PHE A 7 7.62 20.92 -34.58
C PHE A 7 7.55 20.43 -33.14
N TYR A 8 6.65 19.53 -32.87
CA TYR A 8 6.52 18.85 -31.62
C TYR A 8 7.76 17.98 -31.37
N SER A 9 8.41 18.16 -30.23
CA SER A 9 9.59 17.35 -29.96
C SER A 9 9.19 15.87 -29.86
N PRO A 10 10.05 14.94 -30.30
CA PRO A 10 9.73 13.50 -30.19
C PRO A 10 9.43 13.06 -28.76
N MET A 11 10.00 13.72 -27.77
CA MET A 11 9.75 13.45 -26.36
C MET A 11 8.37 13.91 -25.93
N ASP A 12 7.87 15.01 -26.47
CA ASP A 12 6.52 15.51 -26.19
C ASP A 12 5.45 14.73 -26.96
N ALA A 13 5.82 14.12 -28.08
CA ALA A 13 4.92 13.32 -28.89
C ALA A 13 4.61 11.94 -28.26
N LEU A 14 5.42 11.46 -27.36
CA LEU A 14 5.26 10.18 -26.68
C LEU A 14 4.61 10.40 -25.31
N PRO A 15 3.34 9.99 -25.12
CA PRO A 15 2.68 10.16 -23.83
C PRO A 15 3.41 9.36 -22.74
N GLY A 16 3.68 10.02 -21.63
CA GLY A 16 4.39 9.42 -20.49
C GLY A 16 5.90 9.60 -20.51
N LEU A 17 6.49 10.17 -21.58
CA LEU A 17 7.91 10.53 -21.64
C LEU A 17 8.20 11.98 -21.26
N GLU A 18 7.16 12.76 -21.02
CA GLU A 18 7.34 14.06 -20.41
C GLU A 18 7.86 13.90 -18.99
N LEU A 19 8.92 14.60 -18.65
CA LEU A 19 9.57 14.47 -17.35
C LEU A 19 8.61 14.73 -16.19
N ASN A 20 7.74 15.72 -16.33
CA ASN A 20 6.74 16.07 -15.32
C ASN A 20 5.69 14.96 -15.13
N SER A 21 5.24 14.38 -16.23
CA SER A 21 4.28 13.26 -16.19
C SER A 21 4.88 12.03 -15.54
N LEU A 22 6.13 11.70 -15.87
CA LEU A 22 6.85 10.58 -15.27
C LEU A 22 7.03 10.75 -13.76
N ILE A 23 7.43 11.95 -13.32
CA ILE A 23 7.59 12.26 -11.90
C ILE A 23 6.25 12.13 -11.17
N GLU A 24 5.17 12.61 -11.75
CA GLU A 24 3.84 12.52 -11.18
C GLU A 24 3.38 11.05 -11.03
N TYR A 25 3.57 10.23 -12.06
CA TYR A 25 3.26 8.80 -12.02
C TYR A 25 4.09 8.06 -11.00
N LEU A 26 5.38 8.30 -10.96
CA LEU A 26 6.27 7.69 -9.97
C LEU A 26 5.88 8.09 -8.55
N PHE A 27 5.48 9.32 -8.37
CA PHE A 27 5.05 9.84 -7.07
C PHE A 27 3.76 9.17 -6.58
N LYS A 28 2.75 9.04 -7.45
CA LYS A 28 1.52 8.30 -7.15
C LYS A 28 1.80 6.85 -6.79
N PHE A 29 2.63 6.18 -7.56
CA PHE A 29 3.04 4.81 -7.31
C PHE A 29 3.74 4.68 -5.95
N PHE A 30 4.63 5.60 -5.65
CA PHE A 30 5.36 5.63 -4.38
C PHE A 30 4.42 5.79 -3.18
N LEU A 31 3.47 6.72 -3.25
CA LEU A 31 2.48 6.92 -2.19
C LEU A 31 1.62 5.68 -1.95
N CYS A 32 1.14 5.07 -3.03
CA CYS A 32 0.37 3.83 -2.96
C CYS A 32 1.19 2.70 -2.34
N SER A 33 2.45 2.59 -2.72
CA SER A 33 3.38 1.60 -2.20
C SER A 33 3.63 1.76 -0.70
N ILE A 34 3.78 2.98 -0.21
CA ILE A 34 3.94 3.28 1.22
C ILE A 34 2.71 2.83 2.01
N ARG A 35 1.53 3.16 1.52
CA ARG A 35 0.26 2.76 2.17
C ARG A 35 0.15 1.24 2.29
N LEU A 36 0.39 0.53 1.20
CA LEU A 36 0.29 -0.92 1.17
C LEU A 36 1.38 -1.60 1.98
N SER A 37 2.62 -1.10 1.93
CA SER A 37 3.70 -1.67 2.74
C SER A 37 3.44 -1.47 4.24
N ALA A 38 2.98 -0.32 4.67
CA ALA A 38 2.59 -0.06 6.05
C ALA A 38 1.44 -0.99 6.50
N PHE A 39 0.46 -1.20 5.64
CA PHE A 39 -0.62 -2.14 5.88
C PHE A 39 -0.12 -3.58 6.05
N PHE A 40 0.75 -4.05 5.16
CA PHE A 40 1.28 -5.42 5.24
C PHE A 40 2.19 -5.63 6.45
N ILE A 41 2.97 -4.63 6.84
CA ILE A 41 3.81 -4.72 8.04
C ILE A 41 2.94 -4.85 9.29
N SER A 42 1.83 -4.10 9.34
CA SER A 42 0.93 -4.08 10.48
C SER A 42 -0.09 -5.22 10.49
N SER A 43 -0.31 -5.86 9.35
CA SER A 43 -1.30 -6.93 9.21
C SER A 43 -0.88 -8.21 9.95
N PRO A 44 -1.81 -8.93 10.62
CA PRO A 44 -1.49 -10.13 11.38
C PRO A 44 -1.02 -11.30 10.51
N PHE A 45 -1.48 -11.37 9.26
CA PHE A 45 -1.05 -12.43 8.34
C PHE A 45 0.40 -12.30 7.93
N PHE A 46 0.82 -11.08 7.65
CA PHE A 46 2.15 -10.77 7.20
C PHE A 46 3.07 -10.29 8.33
N GLY A 47 2.49 -9.97 9.50
CA GLY A 47 3.22 -9.57 10.70
C GLY A 47 3.95 -10.71 11.39
N SER A 48 3.63 -11.97 11.04
CA SER A 48 4.30 -13.14 11.61
C SER A 48 5.78 -13.17 11.20
N ARG A 49 6.62 -13.66 12.11
CA ARG A 49 8.05 -13.83 11.87
C ARG A 49 8.36 -14.85 10.76
N VAL A 50 7.37 -15.59 10.32
CA VAL A 50 7.50 -16.61 9.28
C VAL A 50 7.79 -16.01 7.91
N ILE A 51 7.24 -14.80 7.65
CA ILE A 51 7.43 -14.14 6.36
C ILE A 51 8.51 -13.06 6.52
N PRO A 52 9.62 -13.15 5.76
CA PRO A 52 10.67 -12.13 5.82
C PRO A 52 10.17 -10.79 5.28
N LEU A 53 10.73 -9.70 5.82
CA LEU A 53 10.34 -8.34 5.45
C LEU A 53 10.48 -8.07 3.94
N ASN A 54 11.48 -8.67 3.31
CA ASN A 54 11.71 -8.52 1.87
C ASN A 54 10.52 -9.01 1.03
N VAL A 55 9.92 -10.13 1.43
CA VAL A 55 8.74 -10.69 0.74
C VAL A 55 7.54 -9.74 0.89
N LYS A 56 7.36 -9.14 2.05
CA LYS A 56 6.29 -8.17 2.30
C LYS A 56 6.42 -6.95 1.39
N ILE A 57 7.63 -6.42 1.26
CA ILE A 57 7.93 -5.26 0.42
C ILE A 57 7.68 -5.60 -1.04
N ILE A 58 8.20 -6.72 -1.53
CA ILE A 58 8.00 -7.15 -2.92
C ILE A 58 6.52 -7.36 -3.22
N PHE A 59 5.79 -8.00 -2.31
CA PHE A 59 4.37 -8.23 -2.48
C PHE A 59 3.56 -6.93 -2.50
N SER A 60 3.91 -5.97 -1.63
CA SER A 60 3.29 -4.65 -1.63
C SER A 60 3.55 -3.88 -2.93
N LEU A 61 4.78 -3.98 -3.47
CA LEU A 61 5.13 -3.36 -4.75
C LEU A 61 4.34 -3.97 -5.92
N VAL A 62 4.22 -5.29 -5.96
CA VAL A 62 3.45 -5.99 -7.00
C VAL A 62 1.97 -5.57 -6.96
N ILE A 63 1.37 -5.56 -5.77
CA ILE A 63 -0.02 -5.13 -5.63
C ILE A 63 -0.18 -3.64 -5.96
N SER A 64 0.77 -2.80 -5.56
CA SER A 64 0.77 -1.37 -5.92
C SER A 64 0.80 -1.19 -7.43
N PHE A 65 1.56 -2.01 -8.14
CA PHE A 65 1.64 -1.96 -9.60
C PHE A 65 0.29 -2.28 -10.25
N PHE A 66 -0.40 -3.31 -9.78
CA PHE A 66 -1.74 -3.64 -10.26
C PHE A 66 -2.76 -2.55 -9.92
N TYR A 67 -2.68 -2.04 -8.71
CA TYR A 67 -3.62 -1.03 -8.22
C TYR A 67 -3.41 0.32 -8.88
N PHE A 68 -2.17 0.63 -9.26
CA PHE A 68 -1.80 1.85 -9.95
C PHE A 68 -2.50 2.00 -11.31
N GLY A 69 -2.62 0.91 -12.06
CA GLY A 69 -3.36 0.92 -13.32
C GLY A 69 -4.82 1.32 -13.16
N TYR A 70 -5.39 1.06 -11.99
CA TYR A 70 -6.77 1.44 -11.66
C TYR A 70 -6.88 2.89 -11.14
N LEU A 71 -5.84 3.38 -10.49
CA LEU A 71 -5.80 4.72 -9.86
C LEU A 71 -5.26 5.82 -10.78
N SER A 72 -4.94 5.50 -12.02
CA SER A 72 -4.32 6.46 -12.95
C SER A 72 -5.14 7.73 -13.20
N ASP A 73 -6.44 7.69 -12.93
CA ASP A 73 -7.34 8.83 -13.11
C ASP A 73 -7.33 9.85 -11.96
N ILE A 74 -6.64 9.54 -10.87
CA ILE A 74 -6.57 10.44 -9.72
C ILE A 74 -5.49 11.50 -9.97
N GLN A 75 -5.93 12.73 -10.13
CA GLN A 75 -5.02 13.86 -10.26
C GLN A 75 -4.45 14.24 -8.88
N ILE A 76 -3.14 14.34 -8.82
CA ILE A 76 -2.47 14.89 -7.65
C ILE A 76 -2.55 16.41 -7.73
N SER A 77 -3.16 17.04 -6.73
CA SER A 77 -3.16 18.49 -6.63
C SER A 77 -1.75 19.00 -6.31
N GLU A 78 -1.41 20.17 -6.84
CA GLU A 78 -0.11 20.80 -6.56
C GLU A 78 0.14 20.99 -5.06
N GLN A 79 -0.91 21.16 -4.29
CA GLN A 79 -0.83 21.27 -2.83
C GLN A 79 -0.21 20.05 -2.14
N ILE A 80 -0.34 18.87 -2.75
CA ILE A 80 0.27 17.64 -2.24
C ILE A 80 1.80 17.69 -2.38
N LEU A 81 2.28 18.29 -3.46
CA LEU A 81 3.71 18.42 -3.72
C LEU A 81 4.40 19.36 -2.73
N ASP A 82 3.71 20.39 -2.26
CA ASP A 82 4.27 21.35 -1.31
C ASP A 82 4.46 20.76 0.10
N ASN A 83 3.68 19.74 0.45
CA ASN A 83 3.69 19.12 1.77
C ASN A 83 3.95 17.62 1.71
N LEU A 84 4.96 17.22 0.93
CA LEU A 84 5.32 15.81 0.71
C LEU A 84 5.51 15.00 1.99
N VAL A 85 6.19 15.57 2.96
CA VAL A 85 6.49 14.88 4.22
C VAL A 85 5.20 14.56 4.98
N ILE A 86 4.27 15.51 5.03
CA ILE A 86 2.98 15.33 5.70
C ILE A 86 2.16 14.26 4.98
N VAL A 87 2.15 14.27 3.66
CA VAL A 87 1.42 13.29 2.85
C VAL A 87 1.99 11.88 3.05
N VAL A 88 3.30 11.72 3.04
CA VAL A 88 3.97 10.43 3.29
C VAL A 88 3.63 9.89 4.68
N ILE A 89 3.69 10.73 5.70
CA ILE A 89 3.33 10.35 7.06
C ILE A 89 1.85 9.95 7.13
N ALA A 90 0.97 10.72 6.51
CA ALA A 90 -0.46 10.42 6.48
C ALA A 90 -0.75 9.07 5.80
N GLU A 91 -0.11 8.78 4.66
CA GLU A 91 -0.24 7.51 3.96
C GLU A 91 0.24 6.33 4.81
N ALA A 92 1.37 6.48 5.48
CA ALA A 92 1.89 5.47 6.39
C ALA A 92 0.94 5.23 7.58
N LEU A 93 0.40 6.30 8.17
CA LEU A 93 -0.55 6.20 9.28
C LEU A 93 -1.85 5.52 8.86
N ILE A 94 -2.37 5.81 7.68
CA ILE A 94 -3.56 5.15 7.13
C ILE A 94 -3.31 3.65 6.96
N GLY A 95 -2.18 3.28 6.35
CA GLY A 95 -1.80 1.88 6.19
C GLY A 95 -1.66 1.14 7.52
N LEU A 96 -0.97 1.75 8.48
CA LEU A 96 -0.80 1.20 9.82
C LEU A 96 -2.13 1.05 10.56
N SER A 97 -3.00 2.04 10.51
CA SER A 97 -4.30 1.99 11.19
C SER A 97 -5.19 0.88 10.65
N LEU A 98 -5.21 0.69 9.34
CA LEU A 98 -5.95 -0.41 8.70
C LEU A 98 -5.38 -1.78 9.11
N GLY A 99 -4.07 -1.93 9.09
CA GLY A 99 -3.41 -3.16 9.51
C GLY A 99 -3.64 -3.47 10.99
N LEU A 100 -3.56 -2.46 11.87
CA LEU A 100 -3.86 -2.62 13.30
C LEU A 100 -5.31 -3.01 13.55
N THR A 101 -6.26 -2.45 12.80
CA THR A 101 -7.66 -2.82 12.89
C THR A 101 -7.86 -4.31 12.61
N LEU A 102 -7.25 -4.82 11.55
CA LEU A 102 -7.27 -6.24 11.24
C LEU A 102 -6.59 -7.08 12.34
N THR A 103 -5.48 -6.61 12.88
CA THR A 103 -4.77 -7.29 13.96
C THR A 103 -5.65 -7.46 15.18
N ILE A 104 -6.39 -6.43 15.57
CA ILE A 104 -7.33 -6.48 16.70
C ILE A 104 -8.46 -7.51 16.44
N TRP A 105 -9.01 -7.52 15.23
CA TRP A 105 -10.04 -8.48 14.83
C TRP A 105 -9.55 -9.94 14.93
N PHE A 106 -8.37 -10.20 14.40
CA PHE A 106 -7.78 -11.54 14.47
C PHE A 106 -7.39 -11.94 15.88
N ALA A 107 -6.88 -11.00 16.68
CA ALA A 107 -6.58 -11.25 18.09
C ALA A 107 -7.85 -11.60 18.87
N ALA A 108 -8.95 -10.92 18.63
CA ALA A 108 -10.24 -11.22 19.26
C ALA A 108 -10.74 -12.62 18.90
N ALA A 109 -10.64 -12.99 17.61
CA ALA A 109 -11.01 -14.33 17.15
C ALA A 109 -10.11 -15.43 17.77
N SER A 110 -8.81 -15.17 17.86
CA SER A 110 -7.84 -16.08 18.49
C SER A 110 -8.16 -16.30 19.97
N LEU A 111 -8.42 -15.23 20.71
CA LEU A 111 -8.78 -15.31 22.13
C LEU A 111 -10.09 -16.07 22.34
N ALA A 112 -11.07 -15.86 21.47
CA ALA A 112 -12.33 -16.61 21.52
C ALA A 112 -12.09 -18.11 21.30
N GLY A 113 -11.25 -18.46 20.33
CA GLY A 113 -10.86 -19.85 20.07
C GLY A 113 -10.12 -20.50 21.25
N GLU A 114 -9.19 -19.77 21.87
CA GLU A 114 -8.47 -20.25 23.06
C GLU A 114 -9.41 -20.50 24.24
N LYS A 115 -10.38 -19.61 24.48
CA LYS A 115 -11.38 -19.79 25.53
C LYS A 115 -12.25 -21.00 25.27
N ILE A 116 -12.70 -21.21 24.04
CA ILE A 116 -13.49 -22.40 23.67
C ILE A 116 -12.66 -23.66 23.87
N ALA A 117 -11.40 -23.66 23.41
CA ALA A 117 -10.51 -24.81 23.61
C ALA A 117 -10.26 -25.13 25.10
N ALA A 118 -10.10 -24.13 25.92
CA ALA A 118 -9.93 -24.30 27.38
C ALA A 118 -11.17 -24.84 28.05
N THR A 119 -12.38 -24.39 27.69
CA THR A 119 -13.63 -24.87 28.27
C THR A 119 -13.99 -26.27 27.82
N THR A 120 -13.63 -26.66 26.61
CA THR A 120 -13.88 -28.02 26.08
C THR A 120 -12.79 -29.02 26.43
N GLY A 121 -11.72 -28.61 27.09
CA GLY A 121 -10.58 -29.45 27.44
C GLY A 121 -9.61 -29.76 26.29
N LEU A 122 -9.89 -29.28 25.08
CA LEU A 122 -9.02 -29.46 23.91
C LEU A 122 -7.69 -28.71 24.02
N GLY A 123 -7.64 -27.64 24.83
CA GLY A 123 -6.43 -26.88 25.09
C GLY A 123 -5.30 -27.70 25.73
N PHE A 124 -5.61 -28.72 26.48
CA PHE A 124 -4.63 -29.60 27.09
C PHE A 124 -3.87 -30.48 26.10
N SER A 125 -4.44 -30.74 24.93
CA SER A 125 -3.79 -31.55 23.90
C SER A 125 -2.68 -30.79 23.17
N GLN A 126 -2.63 -29.47 23.32
CA GLN A 126 -1.62 -28.57 22.67
C GLN A 126 -0.45 -28.22 23.60
N MET A 127 -0.56 -28.59 24.84
CA MET A 127 0.53 -28.37 25.82
C MET A 127 1.58 -29.46 25.77
#